data_652e8f363ad98dbd721abdf283fc284f
#
_entry.id   652e8f363ad98dbd721abdf283fc284f
#
_cell.length_a   1.000
_cell.length_b   1.000
_cell.length_c   1.000
_cell.angle_alpha   90.00
_cell.angle_beta   90.00
_cell.angle_gamma   90.00
#
_symmetry.space_group_name_H-M   'P 1'
#
loop_
_entity.id
_entity.type
_entity.pdbx_description
1 polymer ?
#
loop_
_entity_poly.entity_id
_entity_poly.type
_entity_poly.pdbx_seq_one_letter_code
_entity_poly.pdbx_strand_id
1 'polypeptide(L)'
;GTPHLTTDTEKKNVAIPGTVDNDNVLEGPNFVDPDNADVMSRDYRIRPNLLLLNKGSKDSYLAQVGISNFDNEKDLANNARLTGDEIDVGAYEYEATLKPIVYVKADLTGTADGNSWTTALGDLQGAVDLAGIYVNGNPGEHAYVFVHNNYRDAGPLNLSMPGVKVYGGMNDETSAATDVSGIVSDLLTQRKGMLESTGRSSLQDVTLGTDVVVDGFVVNGAATVNNGILSTSILNGAVEGQSDGVLYNSLALNSVSGVKAVNVTATGKIAY
;
A
#
# COMPACT_ATOMS: atom_id res chain seq x y z
N GLY A 1 7.76 -17.27 36.09
CA GLY A 1 8.59 -16.38 35.28
C GLY A 1 8.26 -16.61 33.83
N THR A 2 7.73 -15.61 33.15
CA THR A 2 7.56 -15.63 31.68
C THR A 2 8.93 -15.74 31.03
N PRO A 3 9.17 -16.69 30.12
CA PRO A 3 10.43 -16.74 29.39
C PRO A 3 10.61 -15.45 28.59
N HIS A 4 11.67 -14.74 28.87
CA HIS A 4 12.08 -13.58 28.10
C HIS A 4 12.81 -14.09 26.85
N LEU A 5 12.24 -13.86 25.67
CA LEU A 5 12.88 -14.19 24.40
C LEU A 5 14.10 -13.28 24.21
N THR A 6 15.28 -13.86 24.13
CA THR A 6 16.55 -13.13 24.17
C THR A 6 17.22 -12.93 22.82
N THR A 7 16.75 -13.62 21.77
CA THR A 7 17.32 -13.51 20.42
C THR A 7 16.25 -13.13 19.40
N ASP A 8 16.66 -12.44 18.34
CA ASP A 8 15.76 -12.11 17.23
C ASP A 8 15.18 -13.35 16.53
N THR A 9 15.93 -14.46 16.55
CA THR A 9 15.49 -15.74 16.01
C THR A 9 14.38 -16.36 16.88
N GLU A 10 14.48 -16.23 18.20
CA GLU A 10 13.44 -16.72 19.13
C GLU A 10 12.17 -15.88 19.02
N LYS A 11 12.30 -14.57 18.80
CA LYS A 11 11.15 -13.68 18.58
C LYS A 11 10.42 -13.97 17.27
N LYS A 12 11.14 -14.41 16.23
CA LYS A 12 10.59 -14.75 14.92
C LYS A 12 9.80 -16.06 14.90
N ASN A 13 10.00 -16.93 15.89
CA ASN A 13 9.38 -18.26 15.95
C ASN A 13 8.27 -18.38 16.99
N VAL A 14 7.74 -17.27 17.51
CA VAL A 14 6.58 -17.33 18.39
C VAL A 14 5.34 -17.56 17.51
N ALA A 15 4.83 -18.79 17.53
CA ALA A 15 3.55 -19.09 16.91
C ALA A 15 2.46 -18.26 17.60
N ILE A 16 1.80 -17.41 16.85
CA ILE A 16 0.59 -16.70 17.30
C ILE A 16 -0.56 -17.68 17.08
N PRO A 17 -1.27 -18.14 18.12
CA PRO A 17 -2.42 -19.02 17.92
C PRO A 17 -3.43 -18.40 16.99
N GLY A 18 -3.83 -19.13 15.94
CA GLY A 18 -4.80 -18.66 14.94
C GLY A 18 -4.19 -18.13 13.64
N THR A 19 -2.87 -18.05 13.51
CA THR A 19 -2.22 -17.79 12.22
C THR A 19 -2.04 -19.10 11.46
N VAL A 20 -2.43 -19.13 10.20
CA VAL A 20 -2.51 -20.35 9.38
C VAL A 20 -1.15 -20.77 8.84
N ASP A 21 -0.10 -19.96 9.03
CA ASP A 21 1.23 -20.27 8.52
C ASP A 21 2.35 -19.96 9.51
N ASN A 22 3.37 -20.83 9.52
CA ASN A 22 4.59 -20.64 10.31
C ASN A 22 5.49 -19.49 9.81
N ASP A 23 5.10 -18.81 8.78
CA ASP A 23 5.74 -17.59 8.30
C ASP A 23 5.25 -16.43 9.15
N ASN A 24 5.71 -16.40 10.39
CA ASN A 24 5.63 -15.21 11.22
C ASN A 24 6.14 -14.02 10.41
N VAL A 25 5.35 -12.98 10.39
CA VAL A 25 5.64 -11.71 9.76
C VAL A 25 7.11 -11.36 10.00
N LEU A 26 7.93 -11.53 8.97
CA LEU A 26 9.39 -11.27 9.04
C LEU A 26 9.67 -9.77 9.17
N GLU A 27 8.71 -8.97 8.80
CA GLU A 27 8.65 -7.53 9.06
C GLU A 27 7.79 -7.35 10.31
N GLY A 28 8.30 -6.65 11.31
CA GLY A 28 7.58 -6.42 12.57
C GLY A 28 6.18 -5.86 12.31
N PRO A 29 5.24 -6.07 13.23
CA PRO A 29 3.91 -5.49 13.09
C PRO A 29 4.05 -3.98 12.93
N ASN A 30 3.50 -3.44 11.85
CA ASN A 30 3.58 -2.02 11.54
C ASN A 30 2.62 -1.24 12.44
N PHE A 31 3.04 -1.01 13.69
CA PHE A 31 2.26 -0.26 14.66
C PHE A 31 2.32 1.27 14.42
N VAL A 32 1.33 1.99 14.93
CA VAL A 32 1.23 3.44 14.74
C VAL A 32 2.36 4.19 15.43
N ASP A 33 2.62 3.92 16.72
CA ASP A 33 3.71 4.55 17.49
C ASP A 33 4.16 3.66 18.66
N PRO A 34 4.83 2.53 18.40
CA PRO A 34 5.21 1.56 19.43
C PRO A 34 6.40 2.04 20.26
N ASP A 35 7.19 2.97 19.75
CA ASP A 35 8.45 3.42 20.33
C ASP A 35 8.37 4.79 20.99
N ASN A 36 7.14 5.31 21.22
CA ASN A 36 6.97 6.58 21.92
C ASN A 36 7.77 6.60 23.22
N ALA A 37 8.51 7.68 23.44
CA ALA A 37 9.37 7.85 24.62
C ALA A 37 8.57 7.75 25.94
N ASP A 38 7.32 8.25 25.93
CA ASP A 38 6.36 8.03 27.00
C ASP A 38 5.66 6.68 26.79
N VAL A 39 5.97 5.72 27.62
CA VAL A 39 5.43 4.35 27.56
C VAL A 39 3.91 4.32 27.64
N MET A 40 3.27 5.28 28.32
CA MET A 40 1.81 5.36 28.47
C MET A 40 1.13 5.94 27.21
N SER A 41 1.91 6.56 26.34
CA SER A 41 1.44 7.16 25.07
C SER A 41 1.75 6.29 23.86
N ARG A 42 2.30 5.08 24.06
CA ARG A 42 2.57 4.13 22.97
C ARG A 42 1.28 3.65 22.32
N ASP A 43 1.28 3.67 20.98
CA ASP A 43 0.14 3.25 20.18
C ASP A 43 0.47 1.96 19.42
N TYR A 44 -0.11 0.86 19.85
CA TYR A 44 0.03 -0.47 19.27
C TYR A 44 -1.11 -0.84 18.32
N ARG A 45 -1.93 0.13 17.91
CA ARG A 45 -2.87 -0.10 16.82
C ARG A 45 -2.09 -0.41 15.55
N ILE A 46 -2.61 -1.33 14.74
CA ILE A 46 -1.97 -1.73 13.49
C ILE A 46 -2.19 -0.67 12.41
N ARG A 47 -1.16 -0.43 11.59
CA ARG A 47 -1.31 0.27 10.31
C ARG A 47 -1.79 -0.72 9.24
N PRO A 48 -2.32 -0.24 8.10
CA PRO A 48 -2.65 -1.12 6.99
C PRO A 48 -1.50 -2.04 6.62
N ASN A 49 -1.73 -3.34 6.69
CA ASN A 49 -0.76 -4.36 6.37
C ASN A 49 -1.47 -5.65 5.95
N LEU A 50 -1.24 -6.12 4.72
CA LEU A 50 -1.86 -7.34 4.17
C LEU A 50 -1.58 -8.60 4.98
N LEU A 51 -0.47 -8.62 5.73
CA LEU A 51 -0.10 -9.76 6.55
C LEU A 51 -0.87 -9.82 7.88
N LEU A 52 -1.55 -8.75 8.26
CA LEU A 52 -2.25 -8.64 9.54
C LEU A 52 -3.75 -8.48 9.39
N LEU A 53 -4.19 -7.68 8.38
CA LEU A 53 -5.60 -7.37 8.21
C LEU A 53 -6.39 -8.57 7.68
N ASN A 54 -7.46 -8.94 8.39
CA ASN A 54 -8.32 -10.09 8.08
C ASN A 54 -7.54 -11.41 7.92
N LYS A 55 -6.49 -11.63 8.73
CA LYS A 55 -5.64 -12.84 8.73
C LYS A 55 -5.72 -13.66 10.01
N GLY A 56 -6.39 -13.18 11.02
CA GLY A 56 -6.71 -13.97 12.21
C GLY A 56 -7.88 -14.91 11.91
N SER A 57 -7.96 -16.03 12.64
CA SER A 57 -9.06 -16.99 12.49
C SER A 57 -10.17 -16.68 13.49
N LYS A 58 -11.32 -16.23 12.99
CA LYS A 58 -12.52 -16.02 13.82
C LYS A 58 -13.00 -17.31 14.51
N ASP A 59 -12.95 -18.44 13.80
CA ASP A 59 -13.41 -19.72 14.37
C ASP A 59 -12.52 -20.17 15.51
N SER A 60 -11.19 -20.01 15.36
CA SER A 60 -10.24 -20.32 16.42
C SER A 60 -10.43 -19.38 17.63
N TYR A 61 -10.68 -18.09 17.38
CA TYR A 61 -10.97 -17.13 18.43
C TYR A 61 -12.22 -17.49 19.21
N LEU A 62 -13.34 -17.71 18.53
CA LEU A 62 -14.61 -18.11 19.15
C LEU A 62 -14.45 -19.38 20.01
N ALA A 63 -13.74 -20.39 19.49
CA ALA A 63 -13.49 -21.63 20.21
C ALA A 63 -12.63 -21.44 21.45
N GLN A 64 -11.61 -20.57 21.40
CA GLN A 64 -10.72 -20.32 22.54
C GLN A 64 -11.36 -19.46 23.63
N VAL A 65 -12.14 -18.47 23.23
CA VAL A 65 -12.85 -17.59 24.17
C VAL A 65 -14.12 -18.25 24.72
N GLY A 66 -14.65 -19.27 24.03
CA GLY A 66 -15.85 -20.00 24.44
C GLY A 66 -17.15 -19.26 24.18
N ILE A 67 -17.17 -18.43 23.12
CA ILE A 67 -18.35 -17.68 22.70
C ILE A 67 -18.85 -18.18 21.34
N SER A 68 -20.09 -17.86 20.98
CA SER A 68 -20.72 -18.34 19.75
C SER A 68 -20.77 -17.31 18.63
N ASN A 69 -20.53 -16.03 18.91
CA ASN A 69 -20.55 -14.92 17.96
C ASN A 69 -19.74 -13.74 18.48
N PHE A 70 -19.61 -12.71 17.66
CA PHE A 70 -18.87 -11.47 17.95
C PHE A 70 -19.74 -10.29 18.38
N ASP A 71 -21.06 -10.48 18.62
CA ASP A 71 -22.00 -9.37 18.84
C ASP A 71 -21.59 -8.38 19.94
N ASN A 72 -20.90 -8.88 20.98
CA ASN A 72 -20.43 -8.06 22.10
C ASN A 72 -18.91 -8.08 22.26
N GLU A 73 -18.20 -8.75 21.36
CA GLU A 73 -16.75 -8.78 21.44
C GLU A 73 -16.13 -7.46 21.00
N LYS A 74 -15.13 -7.05 21.74
CA LYS A 74 -14.43 -5.80 21.54
C LYS A 74 -12.93 -6.02 21.37
N ASP A 75 -12.32 -5.20 20.56
CA ASP A 75 -10.88 -5.07 20.49
C ASP A 75 -10.34 -4.32 21.73
N LEU A 76 -9.04 -4.16 21.82
CA LEU A 76 -8.40 -3.46 22.94
C LEU A 76 -8.70 -1.95 22.96
N ALA A 77 -9.14 -1.36 21.86
CA ALA A 77 -9.61 0.01 21.78
C ALA A 77 -11.12 0.17 22.05
N ASN A 78 -11.82 -0.91 22.42
CA ASN A 78 -13.27 -0.97 22.65
C ASN A 78 -14.12 -0.82 21.38
N ASN A 79 -13.55 -1.09 20.22
CA ASN A 79 -14.24 -1.19 18.93
C ASN A 79 -14.77 -2.61 18.70
N ALA A 80 -15.56 -2.84 17.65
CA ALA A 80 -15.99 -4.19 17.31
C ALA A 80 -14.77 -5.09 17.03
N ARG A 81 -14.75 -6.33 17.59
CA ARG A 81 -13.63 -7.26 17.39
C ARG A 81 -13.62 -7.92 16.01
N LEU A 82 -14.69 -7.83 15.27
CA LEU A 82 -14.81 -8.34 13.90
C LEU A 82 -15.31 -7.21 13.00
N THR A 83 -14.48 -6.81 12.02
CA THR A 83 -14.80 -5.83 10.99
C THR A 83 -14.45 -6.45 9.64
N GLY A 84 -15.38 -7.15 9.03
CA GLY A 84 -15.18 -7.91 7.79
C GLY A 84 -15.43 -9.40 7.95
N ASP A 85 -14.77 -10.21 7.12
CA ASP A 85 -15.00 -11.67 7.09
C ASP A 85 -14.16 -12.43 8.13
N GLU A 86 -13.00 -11.93 8.51
CA GLU A 86 -12.09 -12.48 9.52
C GLU A 86 -11.59 -11.38 10.45
N ILE A 87 -11.08 -11.75 11.62
CA ILE A 87 -10.46 -10.81 12.55
C ILE A 87 -9.05 -10.43 12.09
N ASP A 88 -8.58 -9.27 12.54
CA ASP A 88 -7.19 -8.89 12.35
C ASP A 88 -6.26 -9.69 13.28
N VAL A 89 -5.00 -9.84 12.89
CA VAL A 89 -3.99 -10.42 13.75
C VAL A 89 -3.59 -9.42 14.82
N GLY A 90 -3.75 -9.78 16.09
CA GLY A 90 -3.41 -8.94 17.22
C GLY A 90 -4.61 -8.59 18.09
N ALA A 91 -4.44 -7.58 18.94
CA ALA A 91 -5.43 -7.18 19.94
C ALA A 91 -6.34 -6.02 19.48
N TYR A 92 -6.04 -5.44 18.34
CA TYR A 92 -6.78 -4.34 17.74
C TYR A 92 -7.37 -4.76 16.41
N GLU A 93 -8.48 -4.16 16.06
CA GLU A 93 -9.12 -4.26 14.76
C GLU A 93 -8.88 -2.96 13.98
N TYR A 94 -8.54 -3.05 12.72
CA TYR A 94 -8.36 -1.88 11.86
C TYR A 94 -9.71 -1.41 11.33
N GLU A 95 -10.14 -0.25 11.78
CA GLU A 95 -11.50 0.27 11.53
C GLU A 95 -11.62 1.18 10.32
N ALA A 96 -10.70 1.18 9.38
CA ALA A 96 -10.90 2.02 8.20
C ALA A 96 -12.12 1.55 7.41
N THR A 97 -13.01 2.47 7.12
CA THR A 97 -14.00 2.26 6.07
C THR A 97 -13.25 2.12 4.76
N LEU A 98 -13.19 0.90 4.22
CA LEU A 98 -12.54 0.65 2.95
C LEU A 98 -13.20 1.47 1.85
N LYS A 99 -12.41 2.26 1.15
CA LYS A 99 -12.86 3.11 0.04
C LYS A 99 -12.07 2.77 -1.22
N PRO A 100 -12.65 2.99 -2.41
CA PRO A 100 -11.94 2.77 -3.66
C PRO A 100 -10.79 3.77 -3.88
N ILE A 101 -10.67 4.80 -3.04
CA ILE A 101 -9.60 5.80 -3.14
C ILE A 101 -8.86 5.87 -1.81
N VAL A 102 -7.54 5.71 -1.87
CA VAL A 102 -6.62 5.85 -0.73
C VAL A 102 -5.64 6.98 -1.01
N TYR A 103 -5.43 7.86 -0.04
CA TYR A 103 -4.54 9.01 -0.14
C TYR A 103 -3.21 8.76 0.58
N VAL A 104 -2.11 9.16 -0.08
CA VAL A 104 -0.74 9.07 0.46
C VAL A 104 -0.07 10.43 0.44
N LYS A 105 0.48 10.85 1.58
CA LYS A 105 1.21 12.12 1.73
C LYS A 105 2.32 11.97 2.76
N ALA A 106 3.49 12.56 2.49
CA ALA A 106 4.56 12.61 3.47
C ALA A 106 4.19 13.48 4.69
N ASP A 107 4.84 13.20 5.82
CA ASP A 107 4.87 14.07 7.01
C ASP A 107 3.51 14.36 7.68
N LEU A 108 2.57 13.43 7.64
CA LEU A 108 1.33 13.57 8.40
C LEU A 108 1.50 13.03 9.83
N THR A 109 1.05 13.85 10.78
CA THR A 109 0.91 13.49 12.18
C THR A 109 -0.56 13.29 12.50
N GLY A 110 -0.92 12.18 13.13
CA GLY A 110 -2.30 11.88 13.54
C GLY A 110 -2.80 10.52 13.07
N THR A 111 -4.10 10.31 13.24
CA THR A 111 -4.76 9.07 12.82
C THR A 111 -4.87 9.06 11.29
N ALA A 112 -4.08 8.22 10.65
CA ALA A 112 -4.05 8.06 9.22
C ALA A 112 -4.95 6.88 8.81
N ASP A 113 -6.08 7.16 8.18
CA ASP A 113 -7.00 6.15 7.63
C ASP A 113 -6.98 6.08 6.10
N GLY A 114 -6.24 6.96 5.45
CA GLY A 114 -6.12 7.03 4.00
C GLY A 114 -7.35 7.60 3.28
N ASN A 115 -8.37 8.05 3.98
CA ASN A 115 -9.66 8.43 3.39
C ASN A 115 -9.73 9.87 2.83
N SER A 116 -8.72 10.68 3.10
CA SER A 116 -8.63 12.08 2.65
C SER A 116 -7.19 12.58 2.69
N TRP A 117 -6.90 13.75 2.11
CA TRP A 117 -5.58 14.39 2.23
C TRP A 117 -5.20 14.74 3.68
N THR A 118 -6.17 15.00 4.55
CA THR A 118 -5.91 15.32 5.96
C THR A 118 -5.66 14.10 6.82
N THR A 119 -6.10 12.92 6.37
CA THR A 119 -5.91 11.63 7.04
C THR A 119 -5.14 10.65 6.16
N ALA A 120 -4.38 11.16 5.19
CA ALA A 120 -3.61 10.35 4.26
C ALA A 120 -2.61 9.43 4.98
N LEU A 121 -2.29 8.31 4.35
CA LEU A 121 -1.24 7.42 4.85
C LEU A 121 0.15 8.01 4.55
N GLY A 122 1.09 7.80 5.45
CA GLY A 122 2.49 8.17 5.26
C GLY A 122 3.30 7.12 4.50
N ASP A 123 2.72 5.96 4.23
CA ASP A 123 3.35 4.79 3.64
C ASP A 123 2.59 4.33 2.38
N LEU A 124 3.31 4.27 1.25
CA LEU A 124 2.72 3.89 -0.03
C LEU A 124 2.43 2.39 -0.11
N GLN A 125 3.30 1.54 0.45
CA GLN A 125 3.04 0.10 0.44
C GLN A 125 1.76 -0.23 1.21
N GLY A 126 1.60 0.32 2.41
CA GLY A 126 0.38 0.15 3.20
C GLY A 126 -0.88 0.70 2.51
N ALA A 127 -0.75 1.78 1.74
CA ALA A 127 -1.88 2.29 0.96
C ALA A 127 -2.28 1.36 -0.19
N VAL A 128 -1.30 0.76 -0.88
CA VAL A 128 -1.55 -0.25 -1.92
C VAL A 128 -2.17 -1.50 -1.31
N ASP A 129 -1.69 -1.92 -0.15
CA ASP A 129 -2.24 -3.06 0.58
C ASP A 129 -3.71 -2.82 0.96
N LEU A 130 -4.03 -1.63 1.49
CA LEU A 130 -5.41 -1.23 1.84
C LEU A 130 -6.31 -1.18 0.60
N ALA A 131 -5.82 -0.61 -0.50
CA ALA A 131 -6.51 -0.60 -1.79
C ALA A 131 -6.77 -2.02 -2.32
N GLY A 132 -5.79 -2.91 -2.15
CA GLY A 132 -5.91 -4.34 -2.51
C GLY A 132 -6.97 -5.07 -1.69
N ILE A 133 -7.10 -4.78 -0.40
CA ILE A 133 -8.17 -5.34 0.44
C ILE A 133 -9.54 -4.89 -0.09
N TYR A 134 -9.68 -3.61 -0.47
CA TYR A 134 -10.92 -3.13 -1.10
C TYR A 134 -11.26 -3.92 -2.37
N VAL A 135 -10.31 -4.08 -3.30
CA VAL A 135 -10.51 -4.82 -4.55
C VAL A 135 -10.88 -6.28 -4.29
N ASN A 136 -10.22 -6.93 -3.34
CA ASN A 136 -10.51 -8.32 -2.97
C ASN A 136 -11.93 -8.49 -2.41
N GLY A 137 -12.41 -7.52 -1.64
CA GLY A 137 -13.80 -7.49 -1.12
C GLY A 137 -14.85 -7.07 -2.16
N ASN A 138 -14.43 -6.49 -3.30
CA ASN A 138 -15.31 -5.98 -4.35
C ASN A 138 -14.86 -6.50 -5.74
N PRO A 139 -15.06 -7.78 -6.06
CA PRO A 139 -14.57 -8.37 -7.29
C PRO A 139 -15.08 -7.65 -8.55
N GLY A 140 -14.18 -7.29 -9.44
CA GLY A 140 -14.45 -6.53 -10.66
C GLY A 140 -14.37 -5.01 -10.52
N GLU A 141 -14.19 -4.50 -9.31
CA GLU A 141 -13.91 -3.09 -9.05
C GLU A 141 -12.40 -2.82 -9.12
N HIS A 142 -12.06 -1.54 -9.20
CA HIS A 142 -10.68 -1.05 -9.08
C HIS A 142 -10.54 -0.16 -7.87
N ALA A 143 -9.31 -0.11 -7.33
CA ALA A 143 -8.96 0.88 -6.32
C ALA A 143 -7.85 1.81 -6.81
N TYR A 144 -7.84 3.02 -6.27
CA TYR A 144 -6.96 4.10 -6.68
C TYR A 144 -6.15 4.59 -5.47
N VAL A 145 -4.84 4.71 -5.64
CA VAL A 145 -3.95 5.30 -4.65
C VAL A 145 -3.46 6.64 -5.20
N PHE A 146 -3.82 7.72 -4.55
CA PHE A 146 -3.40 9.08 -4.92
C PHE A 146 -2.23 9.51 -4.06
N VAL A 147 -1.09 9.77 -4.70
CA VAL A 147 0.16 10.08 -4.03
C VAL A 147 0.52 11.54 -4.22
N HIS A 148 0.63 12.26 -3.11
CA HIS A 148 0.95 13.68 -3.11
C HIS A 148 2.34 13.95 -3.71
N ASN A 149 2.49 15.07 -4.38
CA ASN A 149 3.73 15.47 -5.08
C ASN A 149 4.95 15.66 -4.16
N ASN A 150 4.75 15.84 -2.86
CA ASN A 150 5.84 15.91 -1.88
C ASN A 150 6.30 14.54 -1.37
N TYR A 151 5.62 13.45 -1.74
CA TYR A 151 5.96 12.11 -1.29
C TYR A 151 7.29 11.63 -1.90
N ARG A 152 8.14 11.07 -1.06
CA ARG A 152 9.46 10.52 -1.42
C ARG A 152 9.61 9.19 -0.72
N ASP A 153 9.56 8.12 -1.49
CA ASP A 153 9.81 6.78 -0.95
C ASP A 153 11.32 6.54 -0.81
N ALA A 154 11.70 5.88 0.27
CA ALA A 154 13.10 5.59 0.58
C ALA A 154 13.48 4.12 0.38
N GLY A 155 12.51 3.23 0.16
CA GLY A 155 12.72 1.79 0.09
C GLY A 155 12.20 1.15 -1.20
N PRO A 156 12.48 -0.15 -1.38
CA PRO A 156 11.88 -0.92 -2.47
C PRO A 156 10.38 -1.14 -2.21
N LEU A 157 9.59 -1.02 -3.26
CA LEU A 157 8.15 -1.21 -3.25
C LEU A 157 7.75 -2.42 -4.08
N ASN A 158 6.83 -3.21 -3.57
CA ASN A 158 6.18 -4.31 -4.28
C ASN A 158 4.71 -4.00 -4.54
N LEU A 159 4.43 -3.42 -5.69
CA LEU A 159 3.10 -3.00 -6.10
C LEU A 159 2.47 -4.11 -6.96
N SER A 160 2.07 -5.21 -6.32
CA SER A 160 1.62 -6.43 -7.02
C SER A 160 0.15 -6.78 -6.76
N MET A 161 -0.66 -5.83 -6.28
CA MET A 161 -2.10 -6.02 -6.03
C MET A 161 -2.92 -5.78 -7.30
N PRO A 162 -3.46 -6.84 -7.95
CA PRO A 162 -4.26 -6.69 -9.16
C PRO A 162 -5.45 -5.75 -8.96
N GLY A 163 -5.75 -4.92 -9.96
CA GLY A 163 -6.83 -3.94 -9.89
C GLY A 163 -6.50 -2.64 -9.16
N VAL A 164 -5.30 -2.51 -8.58
CA VAL A 164 -4.85 -1.27 -7.93
C VAL A 164 -4.13 -0.36 -8.92
N LYS A 165 -4.50 0.92 -8.92
CA LYS A 165 -3.94 1.95 -9.78
C LYS A 165 -3.36 3.09 -8.95
N VAL A 166 -2.08 3.37 -9.13
CA VAL A 166 -1.31 4.33 -8.32
C VAL A 166 -0.94 5.55 -9.15
N TYR A 167 -1.38 6.71 -8.71
CA TYR A 167 -1.17 7.98 -9.41
C TYR A 167 -0.38 8.97 -8.55
N GLY A 168 0.82 9.34 -9.01
CA GLY A 168 1.67 10.33 -8.37
C GLY A 168 1.43 11.77 -8.87
N GLY A 169 2.07 12.74 -8.23
CA GLY A 169 2.02 14.15 -8.62
C GLY A 169 0.74 14.87 -8.24
N MET A 170 -0.02 14.36 -7.27
CA MET A 170 -1.23 15.01 -6.77
C MET A 170 -0.93 16.16 -5.82
N ASN A 171 -1.91 17.03 -5.56
CA ASN A 171 -1.86 18.08 -4.55
C ASN A 171 -3.13 18.07 -3.68
N ASP A 172 -3.13 18.85 -2.60
CA ASP A 172 -4.24 18.93 -1.64
C ASP A 172 -5.55 19.49 -2.25
N GLU A 173 -5.48 20.16 -3.40
CA GLU A 173 -6.63 20.70 -4.10
C GLU A 173 -7.33 19.66 -4.97
N THR A 174 -6.69 18.51 -5.19
CA THR A 174 -7.29 17.40 -5.91
C THR A 174 -8.41 16.82 -5.06
N SER A 175 -9.61 17.33 -5.22
CA SER A 175 -10.77 16.86 -4.46
C SER A 175 -11.21 15.49 -4.96
N ALA A 176 -11.51 14.60 -4.02
CA ALA A 176 -12.20 13.37 -4.32
C ALA A 176 -13.64 13.70 -4.76
N ALA A 177 -13.93 13.62 -6.03
CA ALA A 177 -15.30 13.47 -6.46
C ALA A 177 -15.82 12.10 -5.99
N THR A 178 -17.10 12.00 -5.73
CA THR A 178 -17.74 10.79 -5.19
C THR A 178 -17.92 9.68 -6.22
N ASP A 179 -17.64 9.96 -7.48
CA ASP A 179 -17.75 9.02 -8.61
C ASP A 179 -16.35 8.72 -9.18
N VAL A 180 -15.88 7.50 -8.96
CA VAL A 180 -14.56 7.03 -9.38
C VAL A 180 -14.40 7.03 -10.90
N SER A 181 -15.46 6.83 -11.67
CA SER A 181 -15.39 6.83 -13.15
C SER A 181 -15.19 8.22 -13.75
N GLY A 182 -15.73 9.26 -13.11
CA GLY A 182 -15.52 10.66 -13.50
C GLY A 182 -14.17 11.22 -13.05
N ILE A 183 -13.66 10.78 -11.90
CA ILE A 183 -12.39 11.24 -11.33
C ILE A 183 -11.21 10.97 -12.27
N VAL A 184 -11.15 9.80 -12.90
CA VAL A 184 -9.96 9.41 -13.69
C VAL A 184 -9.77 10.30 -14.90
N SER A 185 -10.82 10.71 -15.60
CA SER A 185 -10.71 11.60 -16.77
C SER A 185 -10.35 13.03 -16.36
N ASP A 186 -10.96 13.55 -15.32
CA ASP A 186 -10.69 14.91 -14.82
C ASP A 186 -9.31 15.02 -14.17
N LEU A 187 -8.89 14.00 -13.43
CA LEU A 187 -7.55 13.94 -12.84
C LEU A 187 -6.43 13.87 -13.88
N LEU A 188 -6.62 13.13 -14.97
CA LEU A 188 -5.63 13.11 -16.04
C LEU A 188 -5.46 14.50 -16.70
N THR A 189 -6.51 15.28 -16.76
CA THR A 189 -6.46 16.65 -17.29
C THR A 189 -5.84 17.63 -16.29
N GLN A 190 -6.23 17.61 -15.04
CA GLN A 190 -5.68 18.46 -13.98
C GLN A 190 -4.22 18.08 -13.66
N ARG A 191 -3.89 16.81 -13.67
CA ARG A 191 -2.57 16.29 -13.35
C ARG A 191 -1.49 16.67 -14.37
N LYS A 192 -1.83 16.88 -15.64
CA LYS A 192 -0.88 17.35 -16.66
C LYS A 192 -0.24 18.68 -16.25
N GLY A 193 -1.05 19.65 -15.85
CA GLY A 193 -0.56 20.93 -15.31
C GLY A 193 0.18 20.77 -13.97
N MET A 194 -0.26 19.88 -13.09
CA MET A 194 0.38 19.61 -11.81
C MET A 194 1.76 18.97 -11.96
N LEU A 195 1.92 18.00 -12.87
CA LEU A 195 3.21 17.36 -13.13
C LEU A 195 4.28 18.33 -13.66
N GLU A 196 3.86 19.36 -14.37
CA GLU A 196 4.74 20.40 -14.91
C GLU A 196 5.11 21.47 -13.87
N SER A 197 4.18 21.83 -12.98
CA SER A 197 4.31 23.00 -12.10
C SER A 197 4.75 22.66 -10.66
N THR A 198 4.40 21.50 -10.12
CA THR A 198 4.56 21.17 -8.69
C THR A 198 5.58 20.07 -8.41
N GLY A 199 6.21 19.54 -9.45
CA GLY A 199 7.12 18.41 -9.32
C GLY A 199 6.37 17.07 -9.25
N ARG A 200 7.13 16.00 -9.05
CA ARG A 200 6.62 14.63 -9.06
C ARG A 200 6.92 13.94 -7.75
N SER A 201 6.02 13.07 -7.33
CA SER A 201 6.33 12.06 -6.32
C SER A 201 7.50 11.19 -6.77
N SER A 202 8.35 10.72 -5.86
CA SER A 202 9.47 9.87 -6.24
C SER A 202 9.47 8.54 -5.49
N LEU A 203 9.91 7.50 -6.21
CA LEU A 203 10.10 6.14 -5.73
C LEU A 203 11.57 5.76 -5.88
N GLN A 204 12.01 4.76 -5.11
CA GLN A 204 13.28 4.09 -5.30
C GLN A 204 13.09 2.88 -6.24
N ASP A 205 13.43 1.67 -5.82
CA ASP A 205 13.16 0.48 -6.59
C ASP A 205 11.67 0.14 -6.55
N VAL A 206 11.11 -0.25 -7.68
CA VAL A 206 9.70 -0.62 -7.75
C VAL A 206 9.49 -1.89 -8.59
N THR A 207 8.68 -2.79 -8.07
CA THR A 207 8.19 -3.97 -8.80
C THR A 207 6.69 -3.85 -9.00
N LEU A 208 6.24 -3.94 -10.25
CA LEU A 208 4.84 -3.95 -10.64
C LEU A 208 4.42 -5.36 -11.01
N GLY A 209 3.34 -5.83 -10.41
CA GLY A 209 2.69 -7.10 -10.75
C GLY A 209 1.60 -6.95 -11.81
N THR A 210 0.86 -8.04 -12.03
CA THR A 210 -0.23 -8.12 -13.00
C THR A 210 -1.37 -7.15 -12.66
N ASP A 211 -1.88 -6.46 -13.69
CA ASP A 211 -3.02 -5.52 -13.61
C ASP A 211 -2.80 -4.36 -12.60
N VAL A 212 -1.55 -3.98 -12.39
CA VAL A 212 -1.18 -2.79 -11.63
C VAL A 212 -0.81 -1.67 -12.58
N VAL A 213 -1.28 -0.47 -12.30
CA VAL A 213 -0.89 0.75 -13.02
C VAL A 213 -0.15 1.67 -12.07
N VAL A 214 1.04 2.13 -12.46
CA VAL A 214 1.81 3.18 -11.77
C VAL A 214 2.07 4.31 -12.75
N ASP A 215 1.63 5.50 -12.40
CA ASP A 215 1.65 6.62 -13.33
C ASP A 215 2.09 7.93 -12.63
N GLY A 216 2.99 8.68 -13.27
CA GLY A 216 3.31 10.04 -12.86
C GLY A 216 4.44 10.19 -11.83
N PHE A 217 5.39 9.27 -11.77
CA PHE A 217 6.48 9.28 -10.80
C PHE A 217 7.85 9.61 -11.41
N VAL A 218 8.79 9.97 -10.54
CA VAL A 218 10.21 9.79 -10.77
C VAL A 218 10.64 8.51 -10.08
N VAL A 219 11.14 7.53 -10.81
CA VAL A 219 11.71 6.29 -10.27
C VAL A 219 13.22 6.42 -10.28
N ASN A 220 13.83 6.50 -9.11
CA ASN A 220 15.27 6.73 -8.95
C ASN A 220 16.07 5.43 -9.05
N GLY A 221 15.53 4.33 -8.56
CA GLY A 221 16.09 2.99 -8.61
C GLY A 221 15.63 2.19 -9.83
N ALA A 222 15.75 0.88 -9.75
CA ALA A 222 15.32 -0.04 -10.79
C ALA A 222 13.79 -0.17 -10.83
N ALA A 223 13.22 -0.36 -12.02
CA ALA A 223 11.81 -0.69 -12.19
C ALA A 223 11.67 -2.07 -12.83
N THR A 224 10.99 -2.99 -12.15
CA THR A 224 10.60 -4.30 -12.69
C THR A 224 9.11 -4.29 -13.03
N VAL A 225 8.76 -4.52 -14.30
CA VAL A 225 7.38 -4.42 -14.77
C VAL A 225 6.91 -5.78 -15.27
N ASN A 226 6.13 -6.50 -14.44
CA ASN A 226 5.63 -7.84 -14.73
C ASN A 226 4.12 -7.80 -14.99
N ASN A 227 3.71 -7.78 -16.26
CA ASN A 227 2.30 -7.68 -16.68
C ASN A 227 1.54 -6.45 -16.12
N GLY A 228 2.25 -5.43 -15.67
CA GLY A 228 1.71 -4.15 -15.22
C GLY A 228 1.98 -3.03 -16.22
N ILE A 229 1.56 -1.82 -15.88
CA ILE A 229 1.79 -0.62 -16.68
C ILE A 229 2.53 0.43 -15.84
N LEU A 230 3.69 0.85 -16.32
CA LEU A 230 4.40 2.02 -15.82
C LEU A 230 4.29 3.14 -16.84
N SER A 231 3.71 4.27 -16.46
CA SER A 231 3.39 5.32 -17.43
C SER A 231 3.71 6.73 -16.93
N THR A 232 3.84 7.66 -17.87
CA THR A 232 4.02 9.11 -17.64
C THR A 232 5.12 9.42 -16.62
N SER A 233 6.20 8.62 -16.60
CA SER A 233 7.22 8.61 -15.55
C SER A 233 8.61 8.97 -16.08
N ILE A 234 9.48 9.45 -15.19
CA ILE A 234 10.90 9.66 -15.44
C ILE A 234 11.66 8.56 -14.71
N LEU A 235 12.45 7.79 -15.44
CA LEU A 235 13.09 6.57 -14.95
C LEU A 235 14.60 6.77 -14.98
N ASN A 236 15.19 6.98 -13.79
CA ASN A 236 16.63 7.18 -13.62
C ASN A 236 17.40 5.86 -13.59
N GLY A 237 16.76 4.79 -13.08
CA GLY A 237 17.31 3.44 -13.06
C GLY A 237 16.95 2.63 -14.30
N ALA A 238 17.43 1.39 -14.35
CA ALA A 238 17.09 0.43 -15.41
C ALA A 238 15.62 0.02 -15.31
N VAL A 239 15.01 -0.24 -16.46
CA VAL A 239 13.67 -0.85 -16.54
C VAL A 239 13.81 -2.25 -17.11
N GLU A 240 13.33 -3.21 -16.35
CA GLU A 240 13.31 -4.61 -16.75
C GLU A 240 11.89 -5.15 -16.67
N GLY A 241 11.53 -6.06 -17.54
CA GLY A 241 10.21 -6.67 -17.52
C GLY A 241 10.26 -8.15 -17.85
N GLN A 242 9.16 -8.80 -17.52
CA GLN A 242 8.86 -10.15 -17.94
C GLN A 242 7.48 -10.17 -18.56
N SER A 243 7.31 -10.92 -19.65
CA SER A 243 6.00 -11.12 -20.30
C SER A 243 5.42 -9.83 -20.90
N ASP A 244 4.19 -9.46 -20.51
CA ASP A 244 3.40 -8.38 -21.12
C ASP A 244 3.48 -7.05 -20.35
N GLY A 245 4.55 -6.79 -19.61
CA GLY A 245 4.81 -5.50 -18.98
C GLY A 245 4.87 -4.35 -19.99
N VAL A 246 4.25 -3.23 -19.68
CA VAL A 246 4.16 -2.06 -20.56
C VAL A 246 4.81 -0.83 -19.95
N LEU A 247 5.72 -0.21 -20.69
CA LEU A 247 6.21 1.14 -20.41
C LEU A 247 5.57 2.11 -21.42
N TYR A 248 4.88 3.12 -20.92
CA TYR A 248 4.08 4.01 -21.76
C TYR A 248 4.35 5.49 -21.45
N ASN A 249 4.44 6.35 -22.49
CA ASN A 249 4.60 7.81 -22.34
C ASN A 249 5.69 8.26 -21.36
N SER A 250 6.85 7.60 -21.35
CA SER A 250 7.86 7.81 -20.31
C SER A 250 9.22 8.21 -20.86
N LEU A 251 10.03 8.85 -20.01
CA LEU A 251 11.43 9.17 -20.26
C LEU A 251 12.31 8.19 -19.47
N ALA A 252 13.04 7.32 -20.14
CA ALA A 252 14.00 6.42 -19.53
C ALA A 252 15.43 6.95 -19.73
N LEU A 253 16.12 7.24 -18.62
CA LEU A 253 17.51 7.73 -18.64
C LEU A 253 18.53 6.60 -18.54
N ASN A 254 18.08 5.35 -18.55
CA ASN A 254 18.89 4.15 -18.48
C ASN A 254 18.36 3.09 -19.45
N SER A 255 18.82 1.84 -19.32
CA SER A 255 18.41 0.73 -20.19
C SER A 255 16.94 0.34 -19.97
N VAL A 256 16.30 -0.11 -21.04
CA VAL A 256 14.94 -0.68 -21.02
C VAL A 256 15.00 -2.04 -21.70
N SER A 257 14.53 -3.09 -21.03
CA SER A 257 14.52 -4.46 -21.58
C SER A 257 13.30 -5.25 -21.12
N GLY A 258 12.84 -6.17 -21.94
CA GLY A 258 11.79 -7.13 -21.62
C GLY A 258 10.39 -6.53 -21.40
N VAL A 259 10.16 -5.27 -21.75
CA VAL A 259 8.86 -4.61 -21.69
C VAL A 259 8.42 -4.14 -23.06
N LYS A 260 7.11 -4.04 -23.27
CA LYS A 260 6.55 -3.37 -24.44
C LYS A 260 6.62 -1.85 -24.23
N ALA A 261 7.52 -1.19 -24.95
CA ALA A 261 7.68 0.26 -24.90
C ALA A 261 6.81 0.96 -25.95
N VAL A 262 5.98 1.92 -25.51
CA VAL A 262 5.10 2.69 -26.37
C VAL A 262 5.26 4.17 -26.05
N ASN A 263 5.62 4.98 -27.03
CA ASN A 263 5.88 6.42 -26.88
C ASN A 263 6.91 6.70 -25.75
N VAL A 264 8.03 5.99 -25.78
CA VAL A 264 9.11 6.10 -24.80
C VAL A 264 10.32 6.75 -25.44
N THR A 265 10.85 7.77 -24.76
CA THR A 265 12.17 8.33 -25.06
C THR A 265 13.19 7.68 -24.14
N ALA A 266 14.18 7.00 -24.67
CA ALA A 266 15.26 6.41 -23.89
C ALA A 266 16.63 6.95 -24.30
N THR A 267 17.47 7.24 -23.32
CA THR A 267 18.88 7.64 -23.56
C THR A 267 19.82 6.44 -23.48
N GLY A 268 19.38 5.33 -22.90
CA GLY A 268 20.09 4.07 -22.83
C GLY A 268 19.66 3.08 -23.91
N LYS A 269 20.14 1.84 -23.79
CA LYS A 269 19.82 0.75 -24.73
C LYS A 269 18.37 0.30 -24.51
N ILE A 270 17.61 0.19 -25.62
CA ILE A 270 16.32 -0.50 -25.62
C ILE A 270 16.54 -1.90 -26.20
N ALA A 271 16.15 -2.93 -25.47
CA ALA A 271 16.17 -4.33 -25.91
C ALA A 271 14.77 -4.94 -25.70
N TYR A 272 14.25 -5.56 -26.74
CA TYR A 272 12.94 -6.23 -26.77
C TYR A 272 13.10 -7.72 -26.51
#